data_5b11bac9e96f7d5df8627eee0c1dde36
#
_entry.id   5b11bac9e96f7d5df8627eee0c1dde36
#
_cell.length_a   1.000
_cell.length_b   1.000
_cell.length_c   1.000
_cell.angle_alpha   90.00
_cell.angle_beta   90.00
_cell.angle_gamma   90.00
#
_symmetry.space_group_name_H-M   'P 1'
#
loop_
_entity.id
_entity.type
_entity.pdbx_description
1 polymer ?
#
loop_
_entity_poly.entity_id
_entity_poly.type
_entity_poly.pdbx_seq_one_letter_code
_entity_poly.pdbx_strand_id
1 'polypeptide(L)'
;MKFIISLFLLFFILSLHGQSSLESEYYRRMDYGQQLMVAGDYQAAQTEFMFVLENMAVVPTDLAYLFGRNSFHLALYKQSVNWLNKYLQLKGTKGQYYKEAIQYLQFSEDKYIEQQRSLEQNQGNALNSSKYDCGGLSKMICPVCKGSGVIFKHGIFDVHYQTCPYSSGEGYLSCKDYNLFMMGVLRPQDSLSR
;
A
#
# COMPACT_ATOMS: atom_id res chain seq x y z
N MET A 1 -33.95 45.52 -2.63
CA MET A 1 -33.52 44.52 -1.62
C MET A 1 -34.11 43.12 -1.84
N LYS A 2 -35.42 42.97 -2.12
CA LYS A 2 -36.03 41.63 -2.34
C LYS A 2 -35.48 40.87 -3.55
N PHE A 3 -35.10 41.53 -4.64
CA PHE A 3 -34.51 40.90 -5.83
C PHE A 3 -33.12 40.34 -5.60
N ILE A 4 -32.29 40.97 -4.77
CA ILE A 4 -30.92 40.52 -4.46
C ILE A 4 -30.98 39.26 -3.59
N ILE A 5 -31.91 39.20 -2.64
CA ILE A 5 -32.10 38.02 -1.78
C ILE A 5 -32.60 36.82 -2.59
N SER A 6 -33.48 37.05 -3.57
CA SER A 6 -33.99 36.00 -4.46
C SER A 6 -32.88 35.42 -5.36
N LEU A 7 -31.99 36.29 -5.85
CA LEU A 7 -30.84 35.87 -6.67
C LEU A 7 -29.82 35.05 -5.87
N PHE A 8 -29.57 35.43 -4.60
CA PHE A 8 -28.68 34.69 -3.69
C PHE A 8 -29.26 33.32 -3.32
N LEU A 9 -30.56 33.23 -3.09
CA LEU A 9 -31.24 31.93 -2.84
C LEU A 9 -31.19 31.02 -4.05
N LEU A 10 -31.33 31.55 -5.26
CA LEU A 10 -31.22 30.76 -6.50
C LEU A 10 -29.81 30.21 -6.71
N PHE A 11 -28.78 30.99 -6.40
CA PHE A 11 -27.36 30.54 -6.48
C PHE A 11 -27.04 29.46 -5.46
N PHE A 12 -27.66 29.53 -4.25
CA PHE A 12 -27.43 28.53 -3.20
C PHE A 12 -28.07 27.17 -3.53
N ILE A 13 -29.22 27.18 -4.22
CA ILE A 13 -29.93 25.95 -4.64
C ILE A 13 -29.16 25.23 -5.76
N LEU A 14 -28.51 25.95 -6.68
CA LEU A 14 -27.70 25.38 -7.75
C LEU A 14 -26.44 24.70 -7.24
N SER A 15 -25.86 25.16 -6.12
CA SER A 15 -24.66 24.56 -5.50
C SER A 15 -24.93 23.21 -4.83
N LEU A 16 -26.14 22.95 -4.38
CA LEU A 16 -26.52 21.69 -3.70
C LEU A 16 -26.72 20.52 -4.65
N HIS A 17 -27.01 20.74 -5.93
CA HIS A 17 -27.26 19.66 -6.89
C HIS A 17 -25.99 19.04 -7.48
N GLY A 18 -24.84 19.73 -7.39
CA GLY A 18 -23.57 19.21 -7.91
C GLY A 18 -22.94 18.12 -7.06
N GLN A 19 -23.16 18.13 -5.74
CA GLN A 19 -22.54 17.18 -4.82
C GLN A 19 -23.21 15.80 -4.86
N SER A 20 -24.52 15.73 -5.05
CA SER A 20 -25.28 14.47 -5.11
C SER A 20 -24.96 13.63 -6.36
N SER A 21 -24.59 14.27 -7.46
CA SER A 21 -24.24 13.56 -8.71
C SER A 21 -22.86 12.90 -8.66
N LEU A 22 -21.89 13.53 -8.01
CA LEU A 22 -20.54 12.99 -7.82
C LEU A 22 -20.54 11.82 -6.84
N GLU A 23 -21.25 11.92 -5.74
CA GLU A 23 -21.35 10.86 -4.75
C GLU A 23 -22.01 9.60 -5.34
N SER A 24 -23.07 9.76 -6.13
CA SER A 24 -23.71 8.65 -6.83
C SER A 24 -22.78 7.95 -7.82
N GLU A 25 -21.88 8.69 -8.48
CA GLU A 25 -20.86 8.12 -9.37
C GLU A 25 -19.88 7.23 -8.60
N TYR A 26 -19.45 7.62 -7.40
CA TYR A 26 -18.54 6.80 -6.59
C TYR A 26 -19.19 5.48 -6.16
N TYR A 27 -20.44 5.50 -5.72
CA TYR A 27 -21.16 4.27 -5.40
C TYR A 27 -21.35 3.39 -6.64
N ARG A 28 -21.68 3.97 -7.79
CA ARG A 28 -21.77 3.23 -9.06
C ARG A 28 -20.47 2.54 -9.43
N ARG A 29 -19.32 3.20 -9.21
CA ARG A 29 -18.00 2.60 -9.43
C ARG A 29 -17.69 1.48 -8.43
N MET A 30 -18.09 1.64 -7.17
CA MET A 30 -17.97 0.55 -6.19
C MET A 30 -18.77 -0.67 -6.61
N ASP A 31 -20.01 -0.49 -7.05
CA ASP A 31 -20.89 -1.57 -7.54
C ASP A 31 -20.29 -2.23 -8.79
N TYR A 32 -19.77 -1.44 -9.72
CA TYR A 32 -19.10 -1.95 -10.91
C TYR A 32 -17.83 -2.73 -10.57
N GLY A 33 -17.00 -2.21 -9.66
CA GLY A 33 -15.83 -2.94 -9.15
C GLY A 33 -16.22 -4.28 -8.51
N GLN A 34 -17.33 -4.31 -7.78
CA GLN A 34 -17.85 -5.56 -7.21
C GLN A 34 -18.30 -6.56 -8.30
N GLN A 35 -18.93 -6.09 -9.37
CA GLN A 35 -19.28 -6.93 -10.52
C GLN A 35 -18.04 -7.49 -11.22
N LEU A 36 -17.00 -6.69 -11.38
CA LEU A 36 -15.71 -7.12 -11.93
C LEU A 36 -15.06 -8.20 -11.04
N MET A 37 -15.13 -8.06 -9.70
CA MET A 37 -14.67 -9.12 -8.80
C MET A 37 -15.43 -10.43 -8.98
N VAL A 38 -16.75 -10.36 -9.19
CA VAL A 38 -17.56 -11.56 -9.47
C VAL A 38 -17.18 -12.19 -10.81
N ALA A 39 -16.82 -11.37 -11.79
CA ALA A 39 -16.31 -11.84 -13.09
C ALA A 39 -14.86 -12.36 -13.02
N GLY A 40 -14.17 -12.20 -11.90
CA GLY A 40 -12.76 -12.60 -11.72
C GLY A 40 -11.75 -11.58 -12.23
N ASP A 41 -12.19 -10.42 -12.71
CA ASP A 41 -11.29 -9.33 -13.13
C ASP A 41 -10.91 -8.43 -11.94
N TYR A 42 -10.08 -8.99 -11.07
CA TYR A 42 -9.64 -8.33 -9.84
C TYR A 42 -8.77 -7.09 -10.12
N GLN A 43 -8.06 -7.07 -11.24
CA GLN A 43 -7.21 -5.93 -11.60
C GLN A 43 -8.06 -4.72 -12.02
N ALA A 44 -9.08 -4.94 -12.83
CA ALA A 44 -10.03 -3.88 -13.21
C ALA A 44 -10.83 -3.40 -11.97
N ALA A 45 -11.27 -4.33 -11.10
CA ALA A 45 -11.92 -3.99 -9.85
C ALA A 45 -11.03 -3.10 -8.97
N GLN A 46 -9.73 -3.39 -8.89
CA GLN A 46 -8.75 -2.57 -8.17
C GLN A 46 -8.74 -1.13 -8.67
N THR A 47 -8.78 -0.94 -9.98
CA THR A 47 -8.79 0.39 -10.60
C THR A 47 -10.03 1.20 -10.21
N GLU A 48 -11.20 0.57 -10.22
CA GLU A 48 -12.45 1.23 -9.82
C GLU A 48 -12.44 1.62 -8.33
N PHE A 49 -11.97 0.73 -7.47
CA PHE A 49 -11.87 1.01 -6.02
C PHE A 49 -10.83 2.09 -5.72
N MET A 50 -9.68 2.09 -6.40
CA MET A 50 -8.67 3.14 -6.25
C MET A 50 -9.23 4.50 -6.65
N PHE A 51 -9.97 4.58 -7.75
CA PHE A 51 -10.61 5.82 -8.17
C PHE A 51 -11.52 6.39 -7.07
N VAL A 52 -12.33 5.55 -6.43
CA VAL A 52 -13.21 5.99 -5.32
C VAL A 52 -12.38 6.46 -4.12
N LEU A 53 -11.34 5.72 -3.75
CA LEU A 53 -10.47 6.05 -2.62
C LEU A 53 -9.76 7.40 -2.79
N GLU A 54 -9.32 7.71 -4.01
CA GLU A 54 -8.54 8.92 -4.31
C GLU A 54 -9.41 10.17 -4.48
N ASN A 55 -10.67 10.00 -4.86
CA ASN A 55 -11.52 11.14 -5.24
C ASN A 55 -12.65 11.42 -4.24
N MET A 56 -12.97 10.49 -3.35
CA MET A 56 -14.04 10.66 -2.39
C MET A 56 -13.52 11.21 -1.06
N ALA A 57 -14.05 12.36 -0.62
CA ALA A 57 -13.62 13.00 0.63
C ALA A 57 -13.91 12.15 1.87
N VAL A 58 -15.04 11.43 1.88
CA VAL A 58 -15.42 10.50 2.95
C VAL A 58 -15.62 9.12 2.34
N VAL A 59 -14.63 8.26 2.50
CA VAL A 59 -14.63 6.92 1.92
C VAL A 59 -15.64 6.02 2.63
N PRO A 60 -16.56 5.36 1.89
CA PRO A 60 -17.49 4.40 2.47
C PRO A 60 -16.75 3.25 3.15
N THR A 61 -17.18 2.89 4.35
CA THR A 61 -16.50 1.83 5.12
C THR A 61 -16.51 0.49 4.39
N ASP A 62 -17.55 0.22 3.60
CA ASP A 62 -17.68 -1.03 2.85
C ASP A 62 -16.63 -1.15 1.74
N LEU A 63 -16.10 -0.03 1.24
CA LEU A 63 -14.95 -0.04 0.33
C LEU A 63 -13.73 -0.71 0.96
N ALA A 64 -13.52 -0.57 2.28
CA ALA A 64 -12.42 -1.25 2.96
C ALA A 64 -12.55 -2.78 2.89
N TYR A 65 -13.75 -3.31 2.99
CA TYR A 65 -14.00 -4.74 2.79
C TYR A 65 -13.74 -5.16 1.34
N LEU A 66 -14.29 -4.42 0.37
CA LEU A 66 -14.11 -4.72 -1.06
C LEU A 66 -12.64 -4.69 -1.45
N PHE A 67 -11.91 -3.68 -0.98
CA PHE A 67 -10.45 -3.58 -1.16
C PHE A 67 -9.70 -4.76 -0.56
N GLY A 68 -10.04 -5.12 0.67
CA GLY A 68 -9.40 -6.24 1.37
C GLY A 68 -9.61 -7.55 0.64
N ARG A 69 -10.85 -7.86 0.27
CA ARG A 69 -11.21 -9.06 -0.49
C ARG A 69 -10.52 -9.09 -1.86
N ASN A 70 -10.55 -7.98 -2.58
CA ASN A 70 -9.89 -7.87 -3.89
C ASN A 70 -8.37 -8.06 -3.79
N SER A 71 -7.75 -7.46 -2.78
CA SER A 71 -6.32 -7.62 -2.51
C SER A 71 -5.93 -9.07 -2.24
N PHE A 72 -6.78 -9.84 -1.56
CA PHE A 72 -6.56 -11.28 -1.37
C PHE A 72 -6.45 -12.01 -2.71
N HIS A 73 -7.39 -11.78 -3.62
CA HIS A 73 -7.40 -12.41 -4.94
C HIS A 73 -6.22 -11.98 -5.82
N LEU A 74 -5.69 -10.78 -5.62
CA LEU A 74 -4.48 -10.29 -6.27
C LEU A 74 -3.18 -10.77 -5.59
N ALA A 75 -3.25 -11.66 -4.61
CA ALA A 75 -2.12 -12.13 -3.80
C ALA A 75 -1.38 -11.01 -3.04
N LEU A 76 -2.03 -9.85 -2.83
CA LEU A 76 -1.54 -8.73 -2.04
C LEU A 76 -1.92 -8.92 -0.57
N TYR A 77 -1.46 -10.02 0.03
CA TYR A 77 -1.97 -10.51 1.31
C TYR A 77 -1.78 -9.53 2.47
N LYS A 78 -0.65 -8.85 2.57
CA LYS A 78 -0.43 -7.80 3.57
C LYS A 78 -1.44 -6.65 3.44
N GLN A 79 -1.72 -6.23 2.21
CA GLN A 79 -2.71 -5.19 1.93
C GLN A 79 -4.12 -5.66 2.29
N SER A 80 -4.45 -6.91 1.96
CA SER A 80 -5.71 -7.54 2.33
C SER A 80 -5.91 -7.51 3.85
N VAL A 81 -4.94 -7.98 4.64
CA VAL A 81 -4.97 -7.93 6.12
C VAL A 81 -5.25 -6.51 6.61
N ASN A 82 -4.56 -5.51 6.09
CA ASN A 82 -4.71 -4.13 6.54
C ASN A 82 -6.13 -3.59 6.28
N TRP A 83 -6.68 -3.81 5.09
CA TRP A 83 -8.00 -3.32 4.72
C TRP A 83 -9.13 -4.05 5.44
N LEU A 84 -9.04 -5.38 5.60
CA LEU A 84 -10.03 -6.17 6.33
C LEU A 84 -10.05 -5.80 7.82
N ASN A 85 -8.89 -5.63 8.44
CA ASN A 85 -8.80 -5.12 9.81
C ASN A 85 -9.42 -3.72 9.93
N LYS A 86 -9.18 -2.84 8.96
CA LYS A 86 -9.80 -1.51 8.94
C LYS A 86 -11.32 -1.59 8.89
N TYR A 87 -11.88 -2.47 8.03
CA TYR A 87 -13.31 -2.70 7.97
C TYR A 87 -13.87 -3.19 9.30
N LEU A 88 -13.25 -4.21 9.89
CA LEU A 88 -13.67 -4.80 11.16
C LEU A 88 -13.59 -3.78 12.31
N GLN A 89 -12.57 -2.93 12.33
CA GLN A 89 -12.43 -1.86 13.30
C GLN A 89 -13.57 -0.82 13.21
N LEU A 90 -13.98 -0.47 12.01
CA LEU A 90 -14.98 0.56 11.77
C LEU A 90 -16.42 0.06 11.93
N LYS A 91 -16.73 -1.16 11.48
CA LYS A 91 -18.10 -1.72 11.47
C LYS A 91 -18.36 -2.71 12.61
N GLY A 92 -17.32 -3.37 13.11
CA GLY A 92 -17.45 -4.40 14.14
C GLY A 92 -18.41 -5.52 13.70
N THR A 93 -19.03 -6.17 14.68
CA THR A 93 -19.96 -7.30 14.45
C THR A 93 -21.27 -6.92 13.73
N LYS A 94 -21.56 -5.61 13.62
CA LYS A 94 -22.75 -5.09 12.94
C LYS A 94 -22.53 -4.89 11.43
N GLY A 95 -21.29 -5.06 10.96
CA GLY A 95 -20.95 -4.92 9.54
C GLY A 95 -21.63 -5.98 8.70
N GLN A 96 -22.20 -5.57 7.55
CA GLN A 96 -22.84 -6.46 6.57
C GLN A 96 -21.92 -7.62 6.17
N TYR A 97 -20.62 -7.35 5.99
CA TYR A 97 -19.61 -8.31 5.55
C TYR A 97 -18.78 -8.88 6.70
N TYR A 98 -19.24 -8.76 7.96
CA TYR A 98 -18.43 -9.12 9.13
C TYR A 98 -17.88 -10.57 9.05
N LYS A 99 -18.76 -11.54 8.77
CA LYS A 99 -18.37 -12.97 8.71
C LYS A 99 -17.36 -13.24 7.58
N GLU A 100 -17.64 -12.70 6.41
CA GLU A 100 -16.74 -12.85 5.26
C GLU A 100 -15.40 -12.12 5.47
N ALA A 101 -15.43 -10.95 6.10
CA ALA A 101 -14.22 -10.19 6.41
C ALA A 101 -13.30 -10.97 7.35
N ILE A 102 -13.84 -11.65 8.36
CA ILE A 102 -13.05 -12.53 9.24
C ILE A 102 -12.46 -13.71 8.46
N GLN A 103 -13.22 -14.35 7.59
CA GLN A 103 -12.72 -15.48 6.80
C GLN A 103 -11.57 -15.04 5.86
N TYR A 104 -11.78 -13.96 5.11
CA TYR A 104 -10.72 -13.43 4.23
C TYR A 104 -9.50 -12.90 5.01
N LEU A 105 -9.72 -12.34 6.20
CA LEU A 105 -8.62 -11.92 7.07
C LEU A 105 -7.76 -13.13 7.46
N GLN A 106 -8.36 -14.19 7.95
CA GLN A 106 -7.66 -15.41 8.33
C GLN A 106 -6.89 -16.01 7.13
N PHE A 107 -7.56 -16.16 5.98
CA PHE A 107 -6.90 -16.65 4.76
C PHE A 107 -5.72 -15.75 4.33
N SER A 108 -5.89 -14.44 4.46
CA SER A 108 -4.83 -13.48 4.10
C SER A 108 -3.64 -13.56 5.05
N GLU A 109 -3.88 -13.72 6.35
CA GLU A 109 -2.83 -13.89 7.35
C GLU A 109 -2.04 -15.18 7.12
N ASP A 110 -2.73 -16.31 6.89
CA ASP A 110 -2.10 -17.58 6.60
C ASP A 110 -1.24 -17.52 5.34
N LYS A 111 -1.78 -16.94 4.27
CA LYS A 111 -1.06 -16.76 3.00
C LYS A 111 0.10 -15.77 3.11
N TYR A 112 -0.05 -14.73 3.89
CA TYR A 112 1.03 -13.79 4.16
C TYR A 112 2.20 -14.44 4.89
N ILE A 113 1.91 -15.25 5.92
CA ILE A 113 2.93 -16.00 6.67
C ILE A 113 3.62 -17.02 5.75
N GLU A 114 2.87 -17.76 4.93
CA GLU A 114 3.41 -18.69 3.94
C GLU A 114 4.35 -17.99 2.96
N GLN A 115 3.94 -16.83 2.45
CA GLN A 115 4.74 -16.00 1.55
C GLN A 115 6.03 -15.52 2.22
N GLN A 116 5.99 -15.11 3.49
CA GLN A 116 7.20 -14.71 4.22
C GLN A 116 8.16 -15.88 4.42
N ARG A 117 7.65 -17.05 4.80
CA ARG A 117 8.47 -18.27 4.97
C ARG A 117 9.17 -18.70 3.67
N SER A 118 8.45 -18.66 2.55
CA SER A 118 9.04 -18.99 1.24
C SER A 118 10.11 -17.99 0.82
N LEU A 119 9.93 -16.70 1.13
CA LEU A 119 10.96 -15.68 0.89
C LEU A 119 12.21 -15.94 1.76
N GLU A 120 12.03 -16.28 3.03
CA GLU A 120 13.14 -16.61 3.95
C GLU A 120 13.90 -17.88 3.51
N GLN A 121 13.18 -18.93 3.08
CA GLN A 121 13.79 -20.16 2.57
C GLN A 121 14.57 -19.90 1.28
N ASN A 122 14.03 -19.11 0.35
CA ASN A 122 14.73 -18.75 -0.88
C ASN A 122 15.97 -17.88 -0.59
N GLN A 123 15.90 -17.00 0.40
CA GLN A 123 17.06 -16.24 0.88
C GLN A 123 18.11 -17.16 1.48
N GLY A 124 17.72 -18.13 2.32
CA GLY A 124 18.63 -19.12 2.88
C GLY A 124 19.32 -19.96 1.81
N ASN A 125 18.58 -20.40 0.79
CA ASN A 125 19.11 -21.16 -0.33
C ASN A 125 20.02 -20.31 -1.23
N ALA A 126 19.68 -19.06 -1.50
CA ALA A 126 20.51 -18.12 -2.24
C ALA A 126 21.83 -17.83 -1.49
N LEU A 127 21.78 -17.72 -0.17
CA LEU A 127 22.96 -17.55 0.67
C LEU A 127 23.90 -18.77 0.66
N ASN A 128 23.35 -19.98 0.52
CA ASN A 128 24.10 -21.21 0.49
C ASN A 128 24.63 -21.57 -0.92
N SER A 129 23.97 -21.11 -1.99
CA SER A 129 24.30 -21.49 -3.37
C SER A 129 25.14 -20.47 -4.13
N SER A 130 25.21 -19.22 -3.70
CA SER A 130 25.97 -18.20 -4.39
C SER A 130 27.33 -17.99 -3.74
N LYS A 131 28.36 -18.48 -4.41
CA LYS A 131 29.71 -17.99 -4.21
C LYS A 131 29.70 -16.53 -4.68
N TYR A 132 29.55 -15.60 -3.73
CA TYR A 132 29.50 -14.16 -4.03
C TYR A 132 30.85 -13.75 -4.63
N ASP A 133 30.87 -13.54 -5.94
CA ASP A 133 32.05 -13.03 -6.63
C ASP A 133 31.97 -11.49 -6.73
N CYS A 134 32.74 -10.83 -5.90
CA CYS A 134 32.94 -9.39 -5.94
C CYS A 134 34.35 -9.03 -6.44
N GLY A 135 34.97 -9.88 -7.26
CA GLY A 135 36.31 -9.62 -7.78
C GLY A 135 37.38 -9.51 -6.69
N GLY A 136 37.21 -10.21 -5.57
CA GLY A 136 38.13 -10.17 -4.43
C GLY A 136 37.93 -8.98 -3.48
N LEU A 137 36.97 -8.11 -3.73
CA LEU A 137 36.65 -6.97 -2.86
C LEU A 137 35.79 -7.41 -1.67
N SER A 138 36.20 -7.05 -0.45
CA SER A 138 35.45 -7.33 0.77
C SER A 138 34.30 -6.38 1.01
N LYS A 139 34.39 -5.18 0.46
CA LYS A 139 33.36 -4.11 0.58
C LYS A 139 33.06 -3.52 -0.80
N MET A 140 31.76 -3.31 -1.06
CA MET A 140 31.24 -2.72 -2.28
C MET A 140 30.58 -1.38 -1.95
N ILE A 141 30.71 -0.39 -2.84
CA ILE A 141 30.04 0.90 -2.67
C ILE A 141 28.52 0.67 -2.65
N CYS A 142 27.85 1.19 -1.63
CA CYS A 142 26.38 1.09 -1.51
C CYS A 142 25.72 1.83 -2.68
N PRO A 143 24.88 1.18 -3.52
CA PRO A 143 24.26 1.79 -4.68
C PRO A 143 23.27 2.93 -4.33
N VAL A 144 22.71 2.88 -3.11
CA VAL A 144 21.69 3.84 -2.65
C VAL A 144 22.31 5.18 -2.25
N CYS A 145 23.32 5.15 -1.39
CA CYS A 145 23.99 6.38 -0.91
C CYS A 145 25.30 6.70 -1.66
N LYS A 146 25.69 5.86 -2.62
CA LYS A 146 26.89 6.06 -3.47
C LYS A 146 28.17 6.32 -2.66
N GLY A 147 28.27 5.67 -1.52
CA GLY A 147 29.44 5.77 -0.62
C GLY A 147 29.33 6.87 0.45
N SER A 148 28.35 7.74 0.42
CA SER A 148 28.19 8.85 1.38
C SER A 148 27.75 8.42 2.77
N GLY A 149 27.12 7.24 2.91
CA GLY A 149 26.52 6.77 4.16
C GLY A 149 25.21 7.47 4.52
N VAL A 150 24.81 8.51 3.79
CA VAL A 150 23.59 9.28 4.01
C VAL A 150 22.78 9.41 2.75
N ILE A 151 21.47 9.54 2.90
CA ILE A 151 20.54 9.87 1.83
C ILE A 151 19.88 11.21 2.09
N PHE A 152 19.62 11.97 1.03
CA PHE A 152 18.96 13.26 1.10
C PHE A 152 17.49 13.08 0.78
N LYS A 153 16.62 13.55 1.66
CA LYS A 153 15.20 13.70 1.41
C LYS A 153 14.86 15.16 1.25
N HIS A 154 14.37 15.53 0.08
CA HIS A 154 13.90 16.90 -0.16
C HIS A 154 12.48 17.02 0.40
N GLY A 155 12.33 17.84 1.45
CA GLY A 155 11.05 18.37 1.91
C GLY A 155 10.61 19.54 1.03
N ILE A 156 9.40 20.06 1.29
CA ILE A 156 8.87 21.22 0.52
C ILE A 156 9.70 22.49 0.77
N PHE A 157 10.31 22.63 1.94
CA PHE A 157 11.04 23.83 2.38
C PHE A 157 12.47 23.59 2.85
N ASP A 158 12.87 22.31 3.01
CA ASP A 158 14.18 21.95 3.56
C ASP A 158 14.69 20.61 3.02
N VAL A 159 15.96 20.31 3.32
CA VAL A 159 16.63 19.06 2.98
C VAL A 159 16.95 18.33 4.26
N HIS A 160 16.36 17.16 4.43
CA HIS A 160 16.65 16.28 5.56
C HIS A 160 17.70 15.24 5.19
N TYR A 161 18.65 15.05 6.09
CA TYR A 161 19.67 14.02 6.00
C TYR A 161 19.21 12.80 6.80
N GLN A 162 19.27 11.65 6.19
CA GLN A 162 18.96 10.39 6.85
C GLN A 162 20.12 9.43 6.65
N THR A 163 20.52 8.72 7.72
CA THR A 163 21.46 7.60 7.61
C THR A 163 20.98 6.59 6.58
N CYS A 164 21.86 6.15 5.70
CA CYS A 164 21.48 5.17 4.69
C CYS A 164 21.07 3.86 5.36
N PRO A 165 19.81 3.40 5.19
CA PRO A 165 19.30 2.23 5.90
C PRO A 165 19.89 0.91 5.40
N TYR A 166 20.58 0.92 4.26
CA TYR A 166 21.23 -0.27 3.70
C TYR A 166 22.68 -0.44 4.17
N SER A 167 23.41 0.66 4.32
CA SER A 167 24.82 0.65 4.72
C SER A 167 25.06 1.06 6.16
N SER A 168 24.00 1.30 6.93
CA SER A 168 24.07 1.74 8.34
C SER A 168 24.98 2.96 8.56
N GLY A 169 25.09 3.83 7.54
CA GLY A 169 25.94 5.02 7.58
C GLY A 169 27.39 4.81 7.10
N GLU A 170 27.82 3.58 6.87
CA GLU A 170 29.20 3.31 6.44
C GLU A 170 29.46 3.66 4.97
N GLY A 171 28.43 3.75 4.15
CA GLY A 171 28.55 3.98 2.71
C GLY A 171 28.90 2.74 1.89
N TYR A 172 29.21 1.64 2.52
CA TYR A 172 29.63 0.38 1.90
C TYR A 172 28.76 -0.78 2.35
N LEU A 173 28.65 -1.80 1.52
CA LEU A 173 28.02 -3.07 1.80
C LEU A 173 29.09 -4.18 1.78
N SER A 174 28.89 -5.23 2.57
CA SER A 174 29.65 -6.46 2.37
C SER A 174 29.38 -7.03 0.98
N CYS A 175 30.27 -7.86 0.42
CA CYS A 175 30.02 -8.51 -0.86
C CYS A 175 28.71 -9.31 -0.85
N LYS A 176 28.40 -9.98 0.24
CA LYS A 176 27.13 -10.68 0.46
C LYS A 176 25.94 -9.72 0.38
N ASP A 177 25.95 -8.63 1.15
CA ASP A 177 24.85 -7.70 1.22
C ASP A 177 24.65 -6.95 -0.10
N TYR A 178 25.74 -6.65 -0.82
CA TYR A 178 25.68 -6.05 -2.15
C TYR A 178 24.94 -6.97 -3.14
N ASN A 179 25.26 -8.27 -3.15
CA ASN A 179 24.57 -9.23 -4.00
C ASN A 179 23.10 -9.42 -3.61
N LEU A 180 22.79 -9.45 -2.30
CA LEU A 180 21.40 -9.47 -1.81
C LEU A 180 20.64 -8.21 -2.22
N PHE A 181 21.30 -7.05 -2.23
CA PHE A 181 20.72 -5.81 -2.73
C PHE A 181 20.41 -5.88 -4.23
N MET A 182 21.35 -6.35 -5.02
CA MET A 182 21.18 -6.50 -6.47
C MET A 182 20.10 -7.52 -6.85
N MET A 183 19.87 -8.52 -6.00
CA MET A 183 18.77 -9.49 -6.12
C MET A 183 17.42 -8.94 -5.62
N GLY A 184 17.37 -7.72 -5.07
CA GLY A 184 16.16 -7.14 -4.48
C GLY A 184 15.73 -7.78 -3.15
N VAL A 185 16.63 -8.53 -2.51
CA VAL A 185 16.36 -9.31 -1.29
C VAL A 185 16.74 -8.53 -0.03
N LEU A 186 17.80 -7.71 -0.10
CA LEU A 186 18.23 -6.92 1.05
C LEU A 186 17.18 -5.85 1.39
N ARG A 187 16.65 -5.91 2.60
CA ARG A 187 15.72 -4.90 3.12
C ARG A 187 16.48 -3.78 3.80
N PRO A 188 15.94 -2.53 3.78
CA PRO A 188 16.47 -1.48 4.62
C PRO A 188 16.44 -1.93 6.07
N GLN A 189 17.54 -1.76 6.78
CA GLN A 189 17.50 -1.90 8.23
C GLN A 189 16.60 -0.79 8.76
N ASP A 190 15.52 -1.16 9.44
CA ASP A 190 14.76 -0.20 10.21
C ASP A 190 15.74 0.39 11.21
N SER A 191 15.94 1.70 11.12
CA SER A 191 16.68 2.45 12.11
C SER A 191 15.87 2.40 13.40
N LEU A 192 15.89 1.26 14.08
CA LEU A 192 15.43 1.16 15.45
C LEU A 192 16.28 2.16 16.25
N SER A 193 15.58 3.23 16.63
CA SER A 193 15.99 4.19 17.63
C SER A 193 16.88 3.54 18.70
N ARG A 194 18.13 3.94 18.73
CA ARG A 194 18.91 3.93 19.95
C ARG A 194 18.72 5.25 20.68
#